data_fcae00257008e10627c9ff9157f6ab50
#
_entry.id   fcae00257008e10627c9ff9157f6ab50
#
_cell.length_a   1.000
_cell.length_b   1.000
_cell.length_c   1.000
_cell.angle_alpha   90.00
_cell.angle_beta   90.00
_cell.angle_gamma   90.00
#
_symmetry.space_group_name_H-M   'P 1'
#
loop_
_entity.id
_entity.type
_entity.pdbx_description
1 polymer ?
#
loop_
_entity_poly.entity_id
_entity_poly.type
_entity_poly.pdbx_seq_one_letter_code
_entity_poly.pdbx_strand_id
1 'polypeptide(L)'
;STSELSDELGRRLPFFSRKLDWLIIASTDEEQLSALPRIVERYVPENVLWSGNVQGSFSAQLLDKYFAEQDIPVTRAEAGQRLELGENSFIEIQAAGPRGSVLLIQDGNFRALLPIGVGEGTLESLEFGNSIGKVDVLLLADAGYAPSNPVDIFENLSPQLVVLSVAAGDPQGLPDPLVLESLDGYSVLRTDRSGWITVITDGNEMRVDIALQGPKSRDILLA
;
A
#
# COMPACT_ATOMS: atom_id res chain seq x y z
N SER A 1 -12.42 -7.80 -3.58
CA SER A 1 -13.53 -8.28 -2.70
C SER A 1 -13.01 -9.01 -1.47
N THR A 2 -13.84 -9.20 -0.44
CA THR A 2 -13.48 -9.94 0.78
C THR A 2 -13.02 -11.37 0.48
N SER A 3 -13.63 -12.07 -0.49
CA SER A 3 -13.24 -13.43 -0.87
C SER A 3 -11.84 -13.47 -1.49
N GLU A 4 -11.52 -12.56 -2.38
CA GLU A 4 -10.21 -12.48 -3.02
C GLU A 4 -9.10 -12.20 -2.00
N LEU A 5 -9.30 -11.23 -1.11
CA LEU A 5 -8.33 -10.92 -0.06
C LEU A 5 -8.14 -12.11 0.90
N SER A 6 -9.23 -12.80 1.27
CA SER A 6 -9.16 -14.01 2.11
C SER A 6 -8.40 -15.15 1.42
N ASP A 7 -8.60 -15.32 0.11
CA ASP A 7 -7.92 -16.36 -0.66
C ASP A 7 -6.42 -16.06 -0.80
N GLU A 8 -6.06 -14.79 -1.05
CA GLU A 8 -4.65 -14.37 -1.12
C GLU A 8 -3.93 -14.53 0.22
N LEU A 9 -4.55 -14.13 1.33
CA LEU A 9 -3.99 -14.36 2.67
C LEU A 9 -3.87 -15.87 2.96
N GLY A 10 -4.88 -16.66 2.59
CA GLY A 10 -4.85 -18.12 2.79
C GLY A 10 -3.78 -18.85 1.99
N ARG A 11 -3.32 -18.27 0.86
CA ARG A 11 -2.20 -18.83 0.06
C ARG A 11 -0.84 -18.46 0.62
N ARG A 12 -0.72 -17.32 1.30
CA ARG A 12 0.57 -16.75 1.74
C ARG A 12 0.89 -17.05 3.19
N LEU A 13 -0.14 -17.17 4.03
CA LEU A 13 0.04 -17.50 5.43
C LEU A 13 0.22 -19.00 5.62
N PRO A 14 1.01 -19.44 6.63
CA PRO A 14 1.13 -20.84 6.96
C PRO A 14 -0.24 -21.46 7.23
N PHE A 15 -0.47 -22.68 6.73
CA PHE A 15 -1.78 -23.36 6.75
C PHE A 15 -2.44 -23.43 8.15
N PHE A 16 -1.63 -23.47 9.21
CA PHE A 16 -2.09 -23.56 10.60
C PHE A 16 -2.08 -22.21 11.33
N SER A 17 -1.54 -21.13 10.74
CA SER A 17 -1.50 -19.81 11.37
C SER A 17 -2.57 -18.91 10.77
N ARG A 18 -3.48 -18.45 11.63
CA ARG A 18 -4.47 -17.41 11.29
C ARG A 18 -4.23 -16.13 12.09
N LYS A 19 -3.05 -16.00 12.67
CA LYS A 19 -2.63 -14.82 13.40
C LYS A 19 -1.73 -13.97 12.51
N LEU A 20 -1.90 -12.67 12.62
CA LEU A 20 -1.03 -11.67 12.04
C LEU A 20 -0.30 -10.98 13.18
N ASP A 21 1.02 -10.90 13.14
CA ASP A 21 1.78 -10.17 14.16
C ASP A 21 1.37 -8.69 14.17
N TRP A 22 1.22 -8.14 12.96
CA TRP A 22 0.79 -6.76 12.76
C TRP A 22 -0.24 -6.63 11.64
N LEU A 23 -1.22 -5.74 11.85
CA LEU A 23 -2.08 -5.19 10.82
C LEU A 23 -1.83 -3.69 10.74
N ILE A 24 -1.45 -3.20 9.56
CA ILE A 24 -1.25 -1.77 9.32
C ILE A 24 -2.44 -1.24 8.54
N ILE A 25 -3.22 -0.35 9.17
CA ILE A 25 -4.30 0.38 8.53
C ILE A 25 -3.74 1.72 8.07
N ALA A 26 -3.42 1.81 6.80
CA ALA A 26 -2.78 2.97 6.18
C ALA A 26 -3.77 3.93 5.50
N SER A 27 -5.06 3.58 5.47
CA SER A 27 -6.15 4.43 4.97
C SER A 27 -7.42 4.17 5.75
N THR A 28 -8.28 5.19 5.86
CA THR A 28 -9.63 5.08 6.43
C THR A 28 -10.73 5.24 5.38
N ASP A 29 -10.39 5.23 4.10
CA ASP A 29 -11.36 5.30 3.01
C ASP A 29 -12.18 4.00 2.95
N GLU A 30 -13.52 4.13 2.85
CA GLU A 30 -14.44 2.99 2.85
C GLU A 30 -14.13 1.99 1.73
N GLU A 31 -13.78 2.48 0.55
CA GLU A 31 -13.48 1.65 -0.61
C GLU A 31 -12.30 0.69 -0.34
N GLN A 32 -11.30 1.15 0.41
CA GLN A 32 -10.13 0.37 0.76
C GLN A 32 -10.38 -0.55 1.97
N LEU A 33 -11.19 -0.12 2.93
CA LEU A 33 -11.42 -0.85 4.18
C LEU A 33 -12.59 -1.85 4.14
N SER A 34 -13.51 -1.73 3.19
CA SER A 34 -14.79 -2.47 3.18
C SER A 34 -14.67 -4.00 3.31
N ALA A 35 -13.56 -4.58 2.89
CA ALA A 35 -13.29 -6.01 3.02
C ALA A 35 -12.75 -6.42 4.40
N LEU A 36 -12.10 -5.50 5.10
CA LEU A 36 -11.27 -5.78 6.28
C LEU A 36 -12.06 -6.26 7.51
N PRO A 37 -13.24 -5.71 7.85
CA PRO A 37 -13.98 -6.16 9.04
C PRO A 37 -14.24 -7.66 9.09
N ARG A 38 -14.52 -8.30 7.94
CA ARG A 38 -14.69 -9.75 7.85
C ARG A 38 -13.37 -10.52 7.83
N ILE A 39 -12.30 -9.88 7.37
CA ILE A 39 -10.97 -10.50 7.30
C ILE A 39 -10.37 -10.65 8.68
N VAL A 40 -10.47 -9.62 9.54
CA VAL A 40 -9.91 -9.63 10.89
C VAL A 40 -10.58 -10.66 11.81
N GLU A 41 -11.84 -11.01 11.55
CA GLU A 41 -12.52 -12.10 12.27
C GLU A 41 -11.85 -13.46 12.00
N ARG A 42 -11.29 -13.65 10.83
CA ARG A 42 -10.62 -14.89 10.42
C ARG A 42 -9.11 -14.87 10.64
N TYR A 43 -8.50 -13.73 10.41
CA TYR A 43 -7.05 -13.48 10.55
C TYR A 43 -6.85 -12.40 11.61
N VAL A 44 -6.80 -12.87 12.86
CA VAL A 44 -6.76 -11.97 14.01
C VAL A 44 -5.39 -11.35 14.18
N PRO A 45 -5.26 -9.99 14.13
CA PRO A 45 -3.99 -9.33 14.39
C PRO A 45 -3.67 -9.34 15.88
N GLU A 46 -2.39 -9.51 16.23
CA GLU A 46 -1.91 -9.34 17.61
C GLU A 46 -1.70 -7.86 17.95
N ASN A 47 -1.37 -7.05 16.95
CA ASN A 47 -1.17 -5.61 17.08
C ASN A 47 -1.72 -4.87 15.85
N VAL A 48 -2.18 -3.65 16.04
CA VAL A 48 -2.65 -2.78 14.97
C VAL A 48 -1.89 -1.46 14.99
N LEU A 49 -1.33 -1.06 13.85
CA LEU A 49 -0.85 0.29 13.61
C LEU A 49 -1.88 1.02 12.76
N TRP A 50 -2.44 2.10 13.27
CA TRP A 50 -3.60 2.76 12.67
C TRP A 50 -3.29 4.19 12.23
N SER A 51 -3.43 4.46 10.94
CA SER A 51 -3.38 5.81 10.36
C SER A 51 -4.79 6.31 10.01
N GLY A 52 -5.00 7.60 10.16
CA GLY A 52 -6.25 8.25 9.77
C GLY A 52 -7.32 8.29 10.87
N ASN A 53 -8.45 8.92 10.52
CA ASN A 53 -9.55 9.14 11.45
C ASN A 53 -10.47 7.90 11.51
N VAL A 54 -10.68 7.37 12.70
CA VAL A 54 -11.63 6.25 12.93
C VAL A 54 -13.04 6.59 12.43
N GLN A 55 -13.46 7.85 12.51
CA GLN A 55 -14.75 8.28 12.01
C GLN A 55 -14.78 8.50 10.48
N GLY A 56 -13.68 8.23 9.77
CA GLY A 56 -13.53 8.45 8.34
C GLY A 56 -14.47 7.61 7.48
N SER A 57 -14.82 6.40 7.95
CA SER A 57 -15.71 5.48 7.23
C SER A 57 -16.47 4.56 8.17
N PHE A 58 -17.49 3.88 7.63
CA PHE A 58 -18.26 2.87 8.37
C PHE A 58 -17.38 1.66 8.74
N SER A 59 -16.57 1.18 7.80
CA SER A 59 -15.66 0.07 8.03
C SER A 59 -14.58 0.40 9.07
N ALA A 60 -14.08 1.64 9.10
CA ALA A 60 -13.15 2.10 10.14
C ALA A 60 -13.79 2.02 11.55
N GLN A 61 -15.03 2.48 11.68
CA GLN A 61 -15.76 2.40 12.96
C GLN A 61 -16.01 0.96 13.40
N LEU A 62 -16.35 0.06 12.47
CA LEU A 62 -16.51 -1.37 12.76
C LEU A 62 -15.21 -2.01 13.24
N LEU A 63 -14.09 -1.69 12.61
CA LEU A 63 -12.77 -2.21 12.97
C LEU A 63 -12.34 -1.71 14.35
N ASP A 64 -12.50 -0.41 14.64
CA ASP A 64 -12.16 0.17 15.94
C ASP A 64 -12.95 -0.51 17.08
N LYS A 65 -14.25 -0.70 16.86
CA LYS A 65 -15.11 -1.41 17.80
C LYS A 65 -14.65 -2.86 17.98
N TYR A 66 -14.37 -3.57 16.90
CA TYR A 66 -13.91 -4.96 16.94
C TYR A 66 -12.60 -5.10 17.73
N PHE A 67 -11.62 -4.24 17.47
CA PHE A 67 -10.33 -4.30 18.18
C PHE A 67 -10.50 -4.00 19.66
N ALA A 68 -11.36 -3.05 20.03
CA ALA A 68 -11.68 -2.77 21.43
C ALA A 68 -12.39 -3.94 22.13
N GLU A 69 -13.34 -4.63 21.45
CA GLU A 69 -14.06 -5.79 22.00
C GLU A 69 -13.18 -7.04 22.14
N GLN A 70 -12.11 -7.14 21.33
CA GLN A 70 -11.16 -8.27 21.36
C GLN A 70 -9.89 -7.96 22.15
N ASP A 71 -9.81 -6.81 22.84
CA ASP A 71 -8.62 -6.35 23.57
C ASP A 71 -7.33 -6.31 22.69
N ILE A 72 -7.48 -6.04 21.39
CA ILE A 72 -6.36 -5.94 20.47
C ILE A 72 -5.71 -4.55 20.59
N PRO A 73 -4.40 -4.46 20.89
CA PRO A 73 -3.73 -3.18 21.04
C PRO A 73 -3.68 -2.41 19.71
N VAL A 74 -4.14 -1.16 19.75
CA VAL A 74 -4.10 -0.23 18.60
C VAL A 74 -3.17 0.92 18.92
N THR A 75 -2.10 1.04 18.13
CA THR A 75 -1.16 2.17 18.17
C THR A 75 -1.51 3.15 17.07
N ARG A 76 -1.58 4.45 17.37
CA ARG A 76 -1.75 5.48 16.36
C ARG A 76 -0.45 5.73 15.62
N ALA A 77 -0.52 5.79 14.29
CA ALA A 77 0.62 6.05 13.45
C ALA A 77 1.00 7.54 13.48
N GLU A 78 2.28 7.81 13.68
CA GLU A 78 2.86 9.14 13.69
C GLU A 78 4.04 9.21 12.72
N ALA A 79 4.24 10.35 12.07
CA ALA A 79 5.37 10.56 11.17
C ALA A 79 6.71 10.32 11.91
N GLY A 80 7.64 9.62 11.27
CA GLY A 80 8.91 9.19 11.82
C GLY A 80 8.85 7.92 12.66
N GLN A 81 7.67 7.37 12.94
CA GLN A 81 7.53 6.09 13.63
C GLN A 81 8.00 4.95 12.72
N ARG A 82 8.75 4.01 13.30
CA ARG A 82 9.26 2.83 12.61
C ARG A 82 8.80 1.55 13.28
N LEU A 83 8.37 0.60 12.47
CA LEU A 83 8.06 -0.78 12.84
C LEU A 83 9.14 -1.69 12.30
N GLU A 84 9.97 -2.25 13.19
CA GLU A 84 11.02 -3.20 12.82
C GLU A 84 10.41 -4.57 12.52
N LEU A 85 10.78 -5.14 11.36
CA LEU A 85 10.33 -6.47 10.91
C LEU A 85 11.48 -7.50 10.94
N GLY A 86 12.71 -7.06 11.03
CA GLY A 86 13.93 -7.88 11.05
C GLY A 86 15.18 -7.03 11.16
N GLU A 87 16.37 -7.62 11.02
CA GLU A 87 17.64 -6.91 11.20
C GLU A 87 17.82 -5.72 10.24
N ASN A 88 17.35 -5.85 8.98
CA ASN A 88 17.47 -4.80 7.97
C ASN A 88 16.11 -4.51 7.29
N SER A 89 15.01 -4.90 7.93
CA SER A 89 13.67 -4.80 7.37
C SER A 89 12.77 -4.00 8.30
N PHE A 90 12.14 -2.94 7.78
CA PHE A 90 11.26 -2.08 8.56
C PHE A 90 10.18 -1.42 7.69
N ILE A 91 9.14 -0.92 8.35
CA ILE A 91 8.16 -0.01 7.78
C ILE A 91 8.24 1.30 8.56
N GLU A 92 8.43 2.41 7.86
CA GLU A 92 8.50 3.75 8.46
C GLU A 92 7.36 4.62 7.94
N ILE A 93 6.73 5.35 8.86
CA ILE A 93 5.66 6.30 8.55
C ILE A 93 6.30 7.62 8.12
N GLN A 94 6.29 7.94 6.84
CA GLN A 94 6.84 9.19 6.31
C GLN A 94 5.92 10.39 6.56
N ALA A 95 4.61 10.16 6.49
CA ALA A 95 3.58 11.13 6.85
C ALA A 95 2.34 10.39 7.37
N ALA A 96 1.61 11.03 8.27
CA ALA A 96 0.31 10.57 8.76
C ALA A 96 -0.67 11.74 8.80
N GLY A 97 -1.90 11.50 8.37
CA GLY A 97 -2.96 12.50 8.29
C GLY A 97 -4.35 11.89 8.53
N PRO A 98 -5.41 12.69 8.42
CA PRO A 98 -6.77 12.24 8.74
C PRO A 98 -7.32 11.17 7.80
N ARG A 99 -6.81 11.05 6.57
CA ARG A 99 -7.22 10.02 5.60
C ARG A 99 -6.36 8.76 5.68
N GLY A 100 -5.10 8.86 6.09
CA GLY A 100 -4.18 7.72 6.13
C GLY A 100 -2.73 8.15 6.26
N SER A 101 -1.82 7.38 5.64
CA SER A 101 -0.37 7.59 5.77
C SER A 101 0.41 7.30 4.49
N VAL A 102 1.64 7.80 4.45
CA VAL A 102 2.69 7.40 3.51
C VAL A 102 3.62 6.44 4.23
N LEU A 103 3.76 5.23 3.69
CA LEU A 103 4.63 4.20 4.23
C LEU A 103 5.88 4.05 3.36
N LEU A 104 7.05 4.02 3.99
CA LEU A 104 8.27 3.56 3.38
C LEU A 104 8.56 2.15 3.90
N ILE A 105 8.58 1.18 3.02
CA ILE A 105 9.01 -0.19 3.32
C ILE A 105 10.45 -0.32 2.88
N GLN A 106 11.30 -0.83 3.76
CA GLN A 106 12.67 -1.20 3.42
C GLN A 106 12.94 -2.64 3.84
N ASP A 107 13.62 -3.37 2.96
CA ASP A 107 14.17 -4.70 3.23
C ASP A 107 15.54 -4.80 2.57
N GLY A 108 16.61 -4.79 3.38
CA GLY A 108 17.96 -4.67 2.86
C GLY A 108 18.14 -3.41 2.00
N ASN A 109 18.45 -3.61 0.71
CA ASN A 109 18.59 -2.54 -0.29
C ASN A 109 17.28 -2.19 -0.99
N PHE A 110 16.28 -3.08 -0.93
CA PHE A 110 14.96 -2.85 -1.55
C PHE A 110 14.16 -1.79 -0.78
N ARG A 111 13.52 -0.89 -1.53
CA ARG A 111 12.69 0.19 -0.96
C ARG A 111 11.42 0.38 -1.75
N ALA A 112 10.29 0.49 -1.05
CA ALA A 112 9.00 0.78 -1.66
C ALA A 112 8.30 1.93 -0.92
N LEU A 113 7.80 2.92 -1.67
CA LEU A 113 6.99 4.02 -1.12
C LEU A 113 5.53 3.80 -1.46
N LEU A 114 4.70 3.79 -0.41
CA LEU A 114 3.27 3.51 -0.50
C LEU A 114 2.47 4.68 0.11
N PRO A 115 2.09 5.70 -0.68
CA PRO A 115 1.21 6.78 -0.23
C PRO A 115 -0.25 6.31 -0.26
N ILE A 116 -0.73 5.80 0.87
CA ILE A 116 -2.06 5.21 1.01
C ILE A 116 -2.96 6.15 1.82
N GLY A 117 -4.10 6.58 1.24
CA GLY A 117 -5.08 7.44 1.90
C GLY A 117 -4.53 8.84 2.27
N VAL A 118 -3.64 9.37 1.46
CA VAL A 118 -3.09 10.73 1.63
C VAL A 118 -3.98 11.77 0.95
N GLY A 119 -3.95 13.00 1.46
CA GLY A 119 -4.62 14.14 0.84
C GLY A 119 -3.74 14.86 -0.17
N GLU A 120 -4.37 15.77 -0.94
CA GLU A 120 -3.66 16.70 -1.81
C GLU A 120 -2.55 17.46 -1.03
N GLY A 121 -1.41 17.69 -1.66
CA GLY A 121 -0.27 18.38 -1.06
C GLY A 121 0.52 17.57 -0.02
N THR A 122 0.06 16.37 0.39
CA THR A 122 0.81 15.56 1.35
C THR A 122 2.16 15.14 0.76
N LEU A 123 2.20 14.67 -0.48
CA LEU A 123 3.43 14.26 -1.14
C LEU A 123 4.33 15.45 -1.44
N GLU A 124 3.78 16.62 -1.79
CA GLU A 124 4.54 17.86 -2.01
C GLU A 124 5.28 18.31 -0.74
N SER A 125 4.74 18.01 0.44
CA SER A 125 5.37 18.35 1.72
C SER A 125 6.51 17.43 2.14
N LEU A 126 6.71 16.31 1.44
CA LEU A 126 7.77 15.36 1.75
C LEU A 126 9.10 15.78 1.11
N GLU A 127 10.18 15.69 1.88
CA GLU A 127 11.54 15.93 1.40
C GLU A 127 12.09 14.67 0.70
N PHE A 128 11.63 14.39 -0.51
CA PHE A 128 11.96 13.17 -1.25
C PHE A 128 13.47 12.94 -1.39
N GLY A 129 14.24 13.97 -1.75
CA GLY A 129 15.66 13.82 -2.03
C GLY A 129 16.54 13.59 -0.81
N ASN A 130 16.16 14.11 0.36
CA ASN A 130 17.01 14.10 1.56
C ASN A 130 16.63 13.00 2.55
N SER A 131 15.34 12.73 2.72
CA SER A 131 14.84 11.77 3.73
C SER A 131 14.47 10.42 3.12
N ILE A 132 13.80 10.42 1.95
CA ILE A 132 13.31 9.18 1.34
C ILE A 132 14.35 8.60 0.38
N GLY A 133 14.93 9.41 -0.54
CA GLY A 133 15.88 8.94 -1.55
C GLY A 133 15.21 8.05 -2.61
N LYS A 134 16.02 7.33 -3.40
CA LYS A 134 15.53 6.44 -4.46
C LYS A 134 14.72 5.28 -3.90
N VAL A 135 13.72 4.84 -4.67
CA VAL A 135 12.91 3.66 -4.35
C VAL A 135 12.85 2.70 -5.55
N ASP A 136 12.67 1.41 -5.28
CA ASP A 136 12.48 0.42 -6.35
C ASP A 136 11.02 0.41 -6.81
N VAL A 137 10.09 0.56 -5.87
CA VAL A 137 8.65 0.57 -6.15
C VAL A 137 8.00 1.84 -5.61
N LEU A 138 7.21 2.49 -6.46
CA LEU A 138 6.32 3.59 -6.09
C LEU A 138 4.87 3.21 -6.37
N LEU A 139 4.03 3.16 -5.34
CA LEU A 139 2.58 3.13 -5.51
C LEU A 139 2.10 4.56 -5.73
N LEU A 140 1.26 4.81 -6.73
CA LEU A 140 0.64 6.14 -6.89
C LEU A 140 -0.53 6.34 -5.93
N ALA A 141 -0.60 7.54 -5.40
CA ALA A 141 -1.70 7.96 -4.52
C ALA A 141 -3.03 8.06 -5.29
N ASP A 142 -4.13 7.84 -4.60
CA ASP A 142 -5.50 8.08 -5.09
C ASP A 142 -5.73 7.59 -6.53
N ALA A 143 -5.34 6.33 -6.83
CA ALA A 143 -5.48 5.71 -8.15
C ALA A 143 -4.87 6.49 -9.33
N GLY A 144 -3.91 7.37 -9.06
CA GLY A 144 -3.29 8.24 -10.06
C GLY A 144 -4.05 9.55 -10.31
N TYR A 145 -4.71 10.09 -9.29
CA TYR A 145 -5.29 11.43 -9.30
C TYR A 145 -4.18 12.49 -9.32
N ALA A 146 -4.19 13.40 -10.31
CA ALA A 146 -3.08 14.32 -10.55
C ALA A 146 -2.71 15.22 -9.35
N PRO A 147 -3.67 15.84 -8.62
CA PRO A 147 -3.35 16.67 -7.46
C PRO A 147 -2.67 15.93 -6.30
N SER A 148 -2.82 14.60 -6.23
CA SER A 148 -2.15 13.77 -5.21
C SER A 148 -0.79 13.22 -5.67
N ASN A 149 -0.39 13.42 -6.93
CA ASN A 149 0.84 12.87 -7.51
C ASN A 149 1.65 13.97 -8.22
N PRO A 150 2.44 14.77 -7.48
CA PRO A 150 3.26 15.81 -8.08
C PRO A 150 4.29 15.22 -9.04
N VAL A 151 4.50 15.89 -10.20
CA VAL A 151 5.33 15.36 -11.31
C VAL A 151 6.79 15.15 -10.89
N ASP A 152 7.31 15.96 -10.01
CA ASP A 152 8.69 15.88 -9.51
C ASP A 152 8.97 14.65 -8.62
N ILE A 153 7.91 13.96 -8.15
CA ILE A 153 8.07 12.72 -7.37
C ILE A 153 8.84 11.65 -8.15
N PHE A 154 8.61 11.56 -9.47
CA PHE A 154 9.24 10.53 -10.31
C PHE A 154 10.74 10.79 -10.48
N GLU A 155 11.15 12.04 -10.71
CA GLU A 155 12.55 12.42 -10.83
C GLU A 155 13.31 12.24 -9.50
N ASN A 156 12.70 12.65 -8.39
CA ASN A 156 13.30 12.57 -7.06
C ASN A 156 13.47 11.14 -6.57
N LEU A 157 12.47 10.28 -6.78
CA LEU A 157 12.49 8.90 -6.29
C LEU A 157 13.10 7.92 -7.30
N SER A 158 13.14 8.25 -8.59
CA SER A 158 13.65 7.40 -9.68
C SER A 158 13.20 5.94 -9.58
N PRO A 159 11.89 5.63 -9.50
CA PRO A 159 11.41 4.29 -9.26
C PRO A 159 11.72 3.36 -10.44
N GLN A 160 12.07 2.10 -10.14
CA GLN A 160 12.19 1.05 -11.15
C GLN A 160 10.80 0.57 -11.63
N LEU A 161 9.82 0.58 -10.73
CA LEU A 161 8.45 0.20 -11.00
C LEU A 161 7.47 1.19 -10.37
N VAL A 162 6.54 1.69 -11.18
CA VAL A 162 5.38 2.46 -10.71
C VAL A 162 4.15 1.57 -10.76
N VAL A 163 3.41 1.50 -9.65
CA VAL A 163 2.18 0.72 -9.53
C VAL A 163 0.99 1.66 -9.37
N LEU A 164 -0.07 1.43 -10.14
CA LEU A 164 -1.35 2.10 -9.99
C LEU A 164 -2.40 1.08 -9.54
N SER A 165 -2.96 1.31 -8.36
CA SER A 165 -4.12 0.56 -7.87
C SER A 165 -5.40 1.27 -8.30
N VAL A 166 -5.99 0.83 -9.38
CA VAL A 166 -7.19 1.43 -10.00
C VAL A 166 -8.19 0.36 -10.41
N ALA A 167 -9.48 0.64 -10.24
CA ALA A 167 -10.55 -0.25 -10.65
C ALA A 167 -10.73 -0.22 -12.19
N ALA A 168 -11.10 -1.36 -12.76
CA ALA A 168 -11.48 -1.41 -14.17
C ALA A 168 -12.76 -0.58 -14.38
N GLY A 169 -12.70 0.39 -15.29
CA GLY A 169 -13.82 1.30 -15.56
C GLY A 169 -14.11 2.26 -14.40
N ASP A 170 -13.05 2.74 -13.76
CA ASP A 170 -13.14 3.71 -12.66
C ASP A 170 -14.13 4.84 -12.99
N PRO A 171 -15.13 5.12 -12.11
CA PRO A 171 -16.19 6.08 -12.40
C PRO A 171 -15.70 7.53 -12.46
N GLN A 172 -14.53 7.83 -11.90
CA GLN A 172 -13.89 9.15 -11.93
C GLN A 172 -12.97 9.31 -13.13
N GLY A 173 -12.79 8.23 -13.93
CA GLY A 173 -11.91 8.23 -15.10
C GLY A 173 -10.43 8.16 -14.77
N LEU A 174 -10.08 7.71 -13.57
CA LEU A 174 -8.69 7.56 -13.16
C LEU A 174 -8.01 6.35 -13.85
N PRO A 175 -6.70 6.39 -14.01
CA PRO A 175 -5.76 7.46 -13.65
C PRO A 175 -5.85 8.66 -14.59
N ASP A 176 -5.50 9.85 -14.06
CA ASP A 176 -5.51 11.09 -14.81
C ASP A 176 -4.56 11.01 -16.02
N PRO A 177 -4.98 11.46 -17.21
CA PRO A 177 -4.11 11.51 -18.39
C PRO A 177 -2.78 12.25 -18.17
N LEU A 178 -2.77 13.33 -17.39
CA LEU A 178 -1.55 14.09 -17.08
C LEU A 178 -0.55 13.24 -16.28
N VAL A 179 -1.05 12.42 -15.35
CA VAL A 179 -0.19 11.47 -14.61
C VAL A 179 0.35 10.40 -15.54
N LEU A 180 -0.46 9.88 -16.47
CA LEU A 180 0.00 8.88 -17.42
C LEU A 180 1.06 9.45 -18.39
N GLU A 181 0.95 10.70 -18.80
CA GLU A 181 1.96 11.39 -19.62
C GLU A 181 3.28 11.55 -18.86
N SER A 182 3.24 11.87 -17.56
CA SER A 182 4.45 12.02 -16.74
C SER A 182 5.16 10.69 -16.44
N LEU A 183 4.51 9.56 -16.71
CA LEU A 183 5.07 8.21 -16.56
C LEU A 183 5.78 7.70 -17.82
N ASP A 184 5.89 8.50 -18.87
CA ASP A 184 6.63 8.09 -20.08
C ASP A 184 8.09 7.79 -19.75
N GLY A 185 8.56 6.62 -20.18
CA GLY A 185 9.91 6.11 -19.85
C GLY A 185 10.01 5.30 -18.55
N TYR A 186 8.99 5.24 -17.73
CA TYR A 186 8.95 4.39 -16.53
C TYR A 186 8.28 3.03 -16.78
N SER A 187 8.69 2.00 -16.01
CA SER A 187 7.96 0.73 -15.98
C SER A 187 6.69 0.90 -15.16
N VAL A 188 5.53 0.70 -15.78
CA VAL A 188 4.23 0.94 -15.15
C VAL A 188 3.37 -0.31 -15.16
N LEU A 189 2.83 -0.69 -13.99
CA LEU A 189 1.81 -1.72 -13.85
C LEU A 189 0.52 -1.13 -13.25
N ARG A 190 -0.63 -1.56 -13.81
CA ARG A 190 -1.95 -1.09 -13.41
C ARG A 190 -2.83 -2.27 -13.07
N THR A 191 -3.52 -2.22 -11.92
CA THR A 191 -4.39 -3.33 -11.48
C THR A 191 -5.59 -3.57 -12.39
N ASP A 192 -6.11 -2.53 -13.07
CA ASP A 192 -7.21 -2.67 -14.05
C ASP A 192 -6.80 -3.42 -15.33
N ARG A 193 -5.49 -3.54 -15.62
CA ARG A 193 -4.95 -4.23 -16.80
C ARG A 193 -4.22 -5.53 -16.45
N SER A 194 -3.55 -5.55 -15.30
CA SER A 194 -2.68 -6.65 -14.89
C SER A 194 -3.30 -7.55 -13.81
N GLY A 195 -4.46 -7.17 -13.26
CA GLY A 195 -5.04 -7.85 -12.11
C GLY A 195 -4.19 -7.66 -10.85
N TRP A 196 -4.01 -8.71 -10.06
CA TRP A 196 -3.15 -8.68 -8.89
C TRP A 196 -1.69 -8.50 -9.30
N ILE A 197 -1.03 -7.58 -8.65
CA ILE A 197 0.41 -7.33 -8.78
C ILE A 197 1.06 -7.73 -7.47
N THR A 198 2.00 -8.65 -7.55
CA THR A 198 2.79 -9.12 -6.40
C THR A 198 4.24 -8.75 -6.59
N VAL A 199 4.79 -8.02 -5.66
CA VAL A 199 6.22 -7.72 -5.62
C VAL A 199 6.85 -8.60 -4.55
N ILE A 200 7.93 -9.29 -4.90
CA ILE A 200 8.68 -10.19 -4.03
C ILE A 200 10.12 -9.73 -4.04
N THR A 201 10.75 -9.63 -2.88
CA THR A 201 12.15 -9.27 -2.76
C THR A 201 12.87 -10.20 -1.79
N ASP A 202 14.18 -10.32 -1.95
CA ASP A 202 15.11 -10.93 -1.00
C ASP A 202 16.02 -9.86 -0.34
N GLY A 203 15.65 -8.59 -0.50
CA GLY A 203 16.40 -7.44 -0.01
C GLY A 203 17.44 -6.89 -0.99
N ASN A 204 17.71 -7.55 -2.12
CA ASN A 204 18.63 -7.10 -3.16
C ASN A 204 18.00 -7.12 -4.54
N GLU A 205 17.29 -8.18 -4.86
CA GLU A 205 16.60 -8.35 -6.13
C GLU A 205 15.08 -8.25 -5.94
N MET A 206 14.40 -7.80 -7.00
CA MET A 206 12.95 -7.67 -7.02
C MET A 206 12.38 -8.51 -8.16
N ARG A 207 11.37 -9.32 -7.84
CA ARG A 207 10.55 -10.05 -8.81
C ARG A 207 9.12 -9.56 -8.75
N VAL A 208 8.48 -9.43 -9.90
CA VAL A 208 7.08 -9.00 -10.00
C VAL A 208 6.26 -10.08 -10.69
N ASP A 209 5.23 -10.57 -10.00
CA ASP A 209 4.25 -11.52 -10.54
C ASP A 209 2.94 -10.77 -10.79
N ILE A 210 2.32 -10.98 -11.97
CA ILE A 210 1.02 -10.40 -12.33
C ILE A 210 0.01 -11.52 -12.60
N ALA A 211 -1.19 -11.40 -12.03
CA ALA A 211 -2.30 -12.28 -12.36
C ALA A 211 -3.11 -11.64 -13.49
N LEU A 212 -2.76 -11.96 -14.74
CA LEU A 212 -3.62 -11.62 -15.88
C LEU A 212 -5.00 -12.28 -15.68
N GLN A 213 -6.07 -11.59 -16.02
CA GLN A 213 -7.38 -12.21 -16.21
C GLN A 213 -7.29 -13.13 -17.45
N GLY A 214 -6.78 -14.37 -17.24
CA GLY A 214 -6.55 -15.35 -18.29
C GLY A 214 -5.44 -16.34 -17.91
N PRO A 215 -5.31 -17.51 -18.58
CA PRO A 215 -4.62 -18.69 -18.06
C PRO A 215 -3.08 -18.68 -18.17
N LYS A 216 -2.39 -17.57 -17.97
CA LYS A 216 -0.91 -17.57 -17.83
C LYS A 216 -0.44 -16.37 -17.01
N SER A 217 0.08 -16.64 -15.82
CA SER A 217 0.97 -15.70 -15.13
C SER A 217 2.23 -15.48 -15.98
N ARG A 218 2.70 -14.24 -16.10
CA ARG A 218 4.01 -13.94 -16.69
C ARG A 218 4.89 -13.39 -15.56
N ASP A 219 6.01 -14.08 -15.36
CA ASP A 219 7.07 -13.58 -14.48
C ASP A 219 7.81 -12.46 -15.24
N ILE A 220 7.90 -11.29 -14.64
CA ILE A 220 8.72 -10.17 -15.15
C ILE A 220 9.89 -10.02 -14.18
N LEU A 221 11.09 -10.33 -14.65
CA LEU A 221 12.32 -10.07 -13.92
C LEU A 221 12.78 -8.66 -14.30
N LEU A 222 12.90 -7.78 -13.32
CA LEU A 222 13.51 -6.47 -13.46
C LEU A 222 14.92 -6.54 -12.85
N ALA A 223 15.92 -6.29 -13.68
CA ALA A 223 17.34 -6.31 -13.29
C ALA A 223 17.83 -4.91 -12.95
#